data_2189db3fe4a170b25cf769679394aa24
#
_entry.id   2189db3fe4a170b25cf769679394aa24
#
_cell.length_a   1.000
_cell.length_b   1.000
_cell.length_c   1.000
_cell.angle_alpha   90.00
_cell.angle_beta   90.00
_cell.angle_gamma   90.00
#
_symmetry.space_group_name_H-M   'P 1'
#
loop_
_entity.id
_entity.type
_entity.pdbx_description
1 polymer ?
#
loop_
_entity_poly.entity_id
_entity_poly.type
_entity_poly.pdbx_seq_one_letter_code
_entity_poly.pdbx_strand_id
1 'polypeptide(L)'
;MGKGTIDALNVPLKDRVTQIELAMERLRWLPVFNSGPYIIVNIPAYQLWAFDDIDQNNANITTMKVVVGKALDHQTPVLMAEMRFIDFNPYWNVPYNIFKKELLPKLQQNPGYLEKENMELVATFGNDSKSVTFNSSAIEALKQGNLRIRQRPGKQNALGRIKFMFPNKDDVYLHDTPSRSLFAKTRRDLSHGCVRVADPQRLAEFALKDQWTKDEIQAALNVPKTQRVILKKSIPVLFFYTTAFFDPNNDLVLYSDIYGNDAILIEALKNSEDLSDQAIFVSNNIAS
;
A
#
# COMPACT_ATOMS: atom_id res chain seq x y z
N MET A 1 -4.78 3.64 -30.75
CA MET A 1 -5.15 2.57 -29.79
C MET A 1 -3.88 1.83 -29.42
N GLY A 2 -3.53 1.71 -28.13
CA GLY A 2 -2.29 1.06 -27.69
C GLY A 2 -2.47 -0.46 -27.50
N LYS A 3 -1.35 -1.20 -27.43
CA LYS A 3 -1.36 -2.66 -27.24
C LYS A 3 -2.25 -3.10 -26.07
N GLY A 4 -2.14 -2.44 -24.91
CA GLY A 4 -2.96 -2.80 -23.73
C GLY A 4 -4.47 -2.63 -23.94
N THR A 5 -4.90 -1.70 -24.77
CA THR A 5 -6.34 -1.55 -25.15
C THR A 5 -6.79 -2.73 -26.01
N ILE A 6 -5.94 -3.13 -26.96
CA ILE A 6 -6.23 -4.26 -27.84
C ILE A 6 -6.29 -5.56 -27.01
N ASP A 7 -5.32 -5.78 -26.15
CA ASP A 7 -5.28 -6.95 -25.27
C ASP A 7 -6.53 -7.03 -24.38
N ALA A 8 -6.97 -5.90 -23.80
CA ALA A 8 -8.17 -5.84 -22.98
C ALA A 8 -9.48 -6.12 -23.77
N LEU A 9 -9.58 -5.65 -25.02
CA LEU A 9 -10.74 -5.90 -25.88
C LEU A 9 -10.81 -7.36 -26.38
N ASN A 10 -9.68 -8.05 -26.46
CA ASN A 10 -9.60 -9.42 -26.94
C ASN A 10 -9.76 -10.47 -25.83
N VAL A 11 -9.98 -10.09 -24.57
CA VAL A 11 -10.27 -11.06 -23.50
C VAL A 11 -11.63 -11.70 -23.76
N PRO A 12 -11.71 -13.04 -23.84
CA PRO A 12 -12.96 -13.77 -24.09
C PRO A 12 -14.03 -13.44 -23.05
N LEU A 13 -15.31 -13.39 -23.47
CA LEU A 13 -16.42 -13.14 -22.54
C LEU A 13 -16.49 -14.15 -21.39
N LYS A 14 -16.18 -15.42 -21.66
CA LYS A 14 -16.09 -16.45 -20.61
C LYS A 14 -15.13 -16.06 -19.50
N ASP A 15 -13.94 -15.54 -19.85
CA ASP A 15 -12.92 -15.14 -18.87
C ASP A 15 -13.40 -13.91 -18.09
N ARG A 16 -14.21 -13.04 -18.71
CA ARG A 16 -14.85 -11.90 -18.02
C ARG A 16 -15.90 -12.35 -17.02
N VAL A 17 -16.69 -13.37 -17.34
CA VAL A 17 -17.64 -13.98 -16.41
C VAL A 17 -16.90 -14.56 -15.21
N THR A 18 -15.87 -15.38 -15.45
CA THR A 18 -15.04 -15.93 -14.38
C THR A 18 -14.42 -14.83 -13.51
N GLN A 19 -13.93 -13.74 -14.11
CA GLN A 19 -13.39 -12.59 -13.37
C GLN A 19 -14.43 -11.97 -12.41
N ILE A 20 -15.69 -11.89 -12.84
CA ILE A 20 -16.79 -11.38 -12.00
C ILE A 20 -17.11 -12.39 -10.89
N GLU A 21 -17.17 -13.69 -11.20
CA GLU A 21 -17.42 -14.75 -10.20
C GLU A 21 -16.35 -14.72 -9.09
N LEU A 22 -15.07 -14.60 -9.45
CA LEU A 22 -13.97 -14.47 -8.49
C LEU A 22 -14.07 -13.19 -7.65
N ALA A 23 -14.53 -12.08 -8.24
CA ALA A 23 -14.77 -10.85 -7.51
C ALA A 23 -15.90 -11.03 -6.50
N MET A 24 -17.02 -11.69 -6.87
CA MET A 24 -18.12 -12.00 -5.96
C MET A 24 -17.67 -12.89 -4.81
N GLU A 25 -16.80 -13.88 -5.09
CA GLU A 25 -16.25 -14.73 -4.03
C GLU A 25 -15.39 -13.93 -3.05
N ARG A 26 -14.49 -13.09 -3.53
CA ARG A 26 -13.67 -12.22 -2.67
C ARG A 26 -14.48 -11.24 -1.84
N LEU A 27 -15.63 -10.75 -2.37
CA LEU A 27 -16.53 -9.89 -1.62
C LEU A 27 -17.18 -10.59 -0.42
N ARG A 28 -17.41 -11.91 -0.50
CA ARG A 28 -17.91 -12.70 0.64
C ARG A 28 -16.94 -12.79 1.81
N TRP A 29 -15.64 -12.62 1.56
CA TRP A 29 -14.61 -12.67 2.59
C TRP A 29 -14.42 -11.32 3.30
N LEU A 30 -15.06 -10.26 2.80
CA LEU A 30 -14.92 -8.95 3.44
C LEU A 30 -15.64 -8.94 4.78
N PRO A 31 -15.04 -8.29 5.79
CA PRO A 31 -15.73 -8.07 7.06
C PRO A 31 -16.92 -7.13 6.87
N VAL A 32 -17.89 -7.26 7.74
CA VAL A 32 -18.97 -6.27 7.84
C VAL A 32 -18.35 -4.98 8.38
N PHE A 33 -18.42 -3.91 7.61
CA PHE A 33 -18.02 -2.58 8.07
C PHE A 33 -19.16 -2.00 8.91
N ASN A 34 -18.83 -1.57 10.13
CA ASN A 34 -19.73 -0.77 10.95
C ASN A 34 -19.77 0.68 10.43
N SER A 35 -20.75 1.47 10.90
CA SER A 35 -20.82 2.90 10.61
C SER A 35 -19.51 3.62 10.99
N GLY A 36 -19.08 4.59 10.21
CA GLY A 36 -17.91 5.42 10.45
C GLY A 36 -16.91 5.45 9.28
N PRO A 37 -15.82 6.23 9.41
CA PRO A 37 -14.85 6.37 8.34
C PRO A 37 -14.02 5.11 8.14
N TYR A 38 -13.72 4.78 6.87
CA TYR A 38 -12.77 3.74 6.49
C TYR A 38 -12.11 4.02 5.15
N ILE A 39 -11.00 3.33 4.91
CA ILE A 39 -10.17 3.48 3.70
C ILE A 39 -10.06 2.12 3.04
N ILE A 40 -10.34 2.06 1.74
CA ILE A 40 -10.16 0.87 0.91
C ILE A 40 -9.15 1.19 -0.20
N VAL A 41 -8.19 0.29 -0.39
CA VAL A 41 -7.29 0.29 -1.54
C VAL A 41 -7.55 -0.97 -2.35
N ASN A 42 -8.08 -0.84 -3.56
CA ASN A 42 -8.12 -1.96 -4.50
C ASN A 42 -6.81 -2.00 -5.29
N ILE A 43 -6.01 -3.02 -5.03
CA ILE A 43 -4.65 -3.16 -5.58
C ILE A 43 -4.65 -3.22 -7.11
N PRO A 44 -5.44 -4.08 -7.81
CA PRO A 44 -5.52 -4.12 -9.27
C PRO A 44 -6.03 -2.83 -9.91
N ALA A 45 -6.91 -2.10 -9.23
CA ALA A 45 -7.44 -0.82 -9.70
C ALA A 45 -6.43 0.32 -9.59
N TYR A 46 -5.38 0.16 -8.77
CA TYR A 46 -4.48 1.24 -8.38
C TYR A 46 -5.22 2.46 -7.83
N GLN A 47 -6.24 2.20 -7.02
CA GLN A 47 -7.17 3.22 -6.55
C GLN A 47 -7.40 3.09 -5.04
N LEU A 48 -7.50 4.22 -4.38
CA LEU A 48 -7.92 4.37 -2.99
C LEU A 48 -9.26 5.09 -2.95
N TRP A 49 -10.15 4.61 -2.10
CA TRP A 49 -11.38 5.26 -1.67
C TRP A 49 -11.34 5.45 -0.17
N ALA A 50 -11.71 6.62 0.30
CA ALA A 50 -11.92 6.93 1.70
C ALA A 50 -13.36 7.42 1.88
N PHE A 51 -14.10 6.74 2.73
CA PHE A 51 -15.52 6.93 2.97
C PHE A 51 -15.72 7.53 4.36
N ASP A 52 -16.52 8.56 4.46
CA ASP A 52 -16.88 9.17 5.75
C ASP A 52 -17.82 8.31 6.58
N ASP A 53 -18.80 7.70 5.90
CA ASP A 53 -19.76 6.75 6.47
C ASP A 53 -20.33 5.87 5.35
N ILE A 54 -20.59 4.60 5.62
CA ILE A 54 -21.16 3.66 4.65
C ILE A 54 -22.68 3.80 4.53
N ASP A 55 -23.35 4.23 5.61
CA ASP A 55 -24.81 4.23 5.70
C ASP A 55 -25.48 5.47 5.06
N GLN A 56 -24.69 6.43 4.59
CA GLN A 56 -25.23 7.64 3.96
C GLN A 56 -25.25 7.52 2.43
N ASN A 57 -26.45 7.55 1.86
CA ASN A 57 -26.69 7.55 0.39
C ASN A 57 -25.96 8.68 -0.37
N ASN A 58 -25.26 9.58 0.31
CA ASN A 58 -24.45 10.68 -0.20
C ASN A 58 -23.10 10.79 0.54
N ALA A 59 -22.47 9.67 0.86
CA ALA A 59 -21.16 9.70 1.48
C ALA A 59 -20.18 10.52 0.62
N ASN A 60 -19.54 11.52 1.21
CA ASN A 60 -18.42 12.22 0.58
C ASN A 60 -17.27 11.22 0.41
N ILE A 61 -17.12 10.68 -0.79
CA ILE A 61 -16.06 9.72 -1.10
C ILE A 61 -14.84 10.50 -1.57
N THR A 62 -13.75 10.40 -0.82
CA THR A 62 -12.46 10.87 -1.30
C THR A 62 -11.78 9.77 -2.09
N THR A 63 -11.50 10.01 -3.36
CA THR A 63 -10.84 9.06 -4.26
C THR A 63 -9.50 9.57 -4.73
N MET A 64 -8.52 8.69 -4.88
CA MET A 64 -7.22 9.02 -5.45
C MET A 64 -6.47 7.82 -6.00
N LYS A 65 -5.62 8.08 -7.00
CA LYS A 65 -4.72 7.08 -7.55
C LYS A 65 -3.68 6.65 -6.53
N VAL A 66 -3.27 5.38 -6.61
CA VAL A 66 -2.15 4.86 -5.82
C VAL A 66 -1.10 4.17 -6.69
N VAL A 67 0.10 4.02 -6.13
CA VAL A 67 1.18 3.17 -6.65
C VAL A 67 1.37 2.04 -5.64
N VAL A 68 1.24 0.80 -6.10
CA VAL A 68 1.35 -0.41 -5.28
C VAL A 68 2.67 -1.15 -5.53
N GLY A 69 2.91 -2.20 -4.80
CA GLY A 69 4.12 -3.03 -4.90
C GLY A 69 4.28 -3.72 -6.25
N LYS A 70 5.54 -4.00 -6.63
CA LYS A 70 5.89 -4.73 -7.86
C LYS A 70 5.38 -6.17 -7.81
N ALA A 71 4.89 -6.67 -8.94
CA ALA A 71 4.27 -7.97 -9.05
C ALA A 71 5.16 -9.16 -8.66
N LEU A 72 6.46 -9.12 -8.99
CA LEU A 72 7.34 -10.29 -8.81
C LEU A 72 7.96 -10.38 -7.41
N ASP A 73 8.45 -9.26 -6.85
CA ASP A 73 9.33 -9.31 -5.67
C ASP A 73 8.78 -8.58 -4.44
N HIS A 74 7.77 -7.72 -4.62
CA HIS A 74 7.35 -6.75 -3.62
C HIS A 74 5.85 -6.47 -3.68
N GLN A 75 5.04 -7.51 -3.75
CA GLN A 75 3.58 -7.36 -3.81
C GLN A 75 3.06 -6.63 -2.56
N THR A 76 2.11 -5.74 -2.76
CA THR A 76 1.32 -5.19 -1.66
C THR A 76 0.39 -6.31 -1.14
N PRO A 77 0.44 -6.68 0.15
CA PRO A 77 -0.39 -7.73 0.69
C PRO A 77 -1.86 -7.30 0.80
N VAL A 78 -2.76 -8.27 0.72
CA VAL A 78 -4.15 -8.10 1.18
C VAL A 78 -4.13 -8.11 2.71
N LEU A 79 -4.67 -7.07 3.33
CA LEU A 79 -4.71 -6.95 4.79
C LEU A 79 -5.82 -6.01 5.24
N MET A 80 -6.22 -6.14 6.49
CA MET A 80 -7.02 -5.17 7.21
C MET A 80 -6.27 -4.75 8.48
N ALA A 81 -6.20 -3.45 8.72
CA ALA A 81 -5.53 -2.88 9.89
C ALA A 81 -6.17 -1.54 10.27
N GLU A 82 -5.80 -1.01 11.45
CA GLU A 82 -6.32 0.24 11.99
C GLU A 82 -5.28 1.35 11.86
N MET A 83 -5.58 2.39 11.10
CA MET A 83 -4.76 3.61 11.05
C MET A 83 -4.87 4.32 12.39
N ARG A 84 -3.73 4.47 13.07
CA ARG A 84 -3.67 5.01 14.43
C ARG A 84 -2.99 6.37 14.51
N PHE A 85 -2.09 6.68 13.59
CA PHE A 85 -1.35 7.93 13.61
C PHE A 85 -0.83 8.33 12.22
N ILE A 86 -0.54 9.61 12.09
CA ILE A 86 0.04 10.22 10.89
C ILE A 86 1.36 10.87 11.29
N ASP A 87 2.41 10.61 10.52
CA ASP A 87 3.70 11.30 10.66
C ASP A 87 3.83 12.35 9.56
N PHE A 88 3.92 13.62 9.94
CA PHE A 88 4.30 14.72 9.06
C PHE A 88 5.82 14.84 9.02
N ASN A 89 6.35 15.11 7.85
CA ASN A 89 7.79 15.19 7.58
C ASN A 89 8.57 14.00 8.18
N PRO A 90 8.24 12.75 7.77
CA PRO A 90 8.80 11.56 8.37
C PRO A 90 10.28 11.36 8.02
N TYR A 91 11.02 10.74 8.91
CA TYR A 91 12.22 10.01 8.50
C TYR A 91 11.83 8.77 7.70
N TRP A 92 12.58 8.46 6.66
CA TRP A 92 12.49 7.14 6.03
C TRP A 92 13.57 6.24 6.60
N ASN A 93 13.19 5.35 7.46
CA ASN A 93 14.05 4.28 7.97
C ASN A 93 14.19 3.24 6.87
N VAL A 94 15.39 3.09 6.32
CA VAL A 94 15.63 2.19 5.19
C VAL A 94 15.53 0.73 5.65
N PRO A 95 14.62 -0.07 5.07
CA PRO A 95 14.55 -1.50 5.35
C PRO A 95 15.85 -2.21 4.95
N TYR A 96 16.27 -3.21 5.74
CA TYR A 96 17.53 -3.91 5.50
C TYR A 96 17.62 -4.54 4.10
N ASN A 97 16.52 -5.06 3.57
CA ASN A 97 16.48 -5.62 2.22
C ASN A 97 16.75 -4.58 1.13
N ILE A 98 16.21 -3.36 1.28
CA ILE A 98 16.48 -2.25 0.36
C ILE A 98 17.93 -1.79 0.51
N PHE A 99 18.42 -1.68 1.75
CA PHE A 99 19.84 -1.41 1.97
C PHE A 99 20.71 -2.42 1.23
N LYS A 100 20.52 -3.71 1.45
CA LYS A 100 21.36 -4.78 0.89
C LYS A 100 21.31 -4.83 -0.64
N LYS A 101 20.11 -4.72 -1.23
CA LYS A 101 19.92 -4.87 -2.67
C LYS A 101 20.22 -3.61 -3.48
N GLU A 102 19.96 -2.43 -2.92
CA GLU A 102 19.99 -1.17 -3.69
C GLU A 102 21.02 -0.15 -3.20
N LEU A 103 21.17 0.02 -1.88
CA LEU A 103 22.06 1.07 -1.36
C LEU A 103 23.50 0.59 -1.19
N LEU A 104 23.71 -0.64 -0.75
CA LEU A 104 25.05 -1.18 -0.52
C LEU A 104 25.94 -1.12 -1.76
N PRO A 105 25.49 -1.51 -2.97
CA PRO A 105 26.32 -1.35 -4.18
C PRO A 105 26.68 0.10 -4.49
N LYS A 106 25.75 1.04 -4.24
CA LYS A 106 25.95 2.47 -4.47
C LYS A 106 26.94 3.07 -3.48
N LEU A 107 26.86 2.66 -2.21
CA LEU A 107 27.78 3.11 -1.16
C LEU A 107 29.20 2.59 -1.36
N GLN A 108 29.35 1.37 -1.89
CA GLN A 108 30.66 0.82 -2.24
C GLN A 108 31.33 1.58 -3.39
N GLN A 109 30.53 2.10 -4.34
CA GLN A 109 31.02 2.89 -5.46
C GLN A 109 31.24 4.36 -5.10
N ASN A 110 30.39 4.92 -4.25
CA ASN A 110 30.43 6.34 -3.87
C ASN A 110 30.07 6.54 -2.40
N PRO A 111 31.04 6.69 -1.50
CA PRO A 111 30.79 6.98 -0.08
C PRO A 111 30.01 8.28 0.18
N GLY A 112 30.06 9.26 -0.73
CA GLY A 112 29.29 10.51 -0.67
C GLY A 112 27.80 10.36 -1.01
N TYR A 113 27.35 9.15 -1.36
CA TYR A 113 25.97 8.87 -1.75
C TYR A 113 24.96 9.24 -0.63
N LEU A 114 25.31 8.97 0.63
CA LEU A 114 24.42 9.27 1.77
C LEU A 114 24.12 10.77 1.87
N GLU A 115 25.15 11.59 1.77
CA GLU A 115 25.01 13.05 1.84
C GLU A 115 24.19 13.59 0.68
N LYS A 116 24.46 13.12 -0.54
CA LYS A 116 23.75 13.49 -1.76
C LYS A 116 22.24 13.20 -1.64
N GLU A 117 21.88 12.07 -1.06
CA GLU A 117 20.49 11.65 -0.90
C GLU A 117 19.87 12.10 0.42
N ASN A 118 20.51 13.02 1.15
CA ASN A 118 20.08 13.49 2.47
C ASN A 118 19.84 12.36 3.47
N MET A 119 20.71 11.35 3.42
CA MET A 119 20.68 10.19 4.32
C MET A 119 21.74 10.32 5.42
N GLU A 120 21.54 9.59 6.50
CA GLU A 120 22.46 9.51 7.62
C GLU A 120 22.53 8.11 8.22
N LEU A 121 23.66 7.84 8.91
CA LEU A 121 23.83 6.64 9.71
C LEU A 121 23.36 6.89 11.12
N VAL A 122 22.68 5.89 11.69
CA VAL A 122 22.25 5.88 13.10
C VAL A 122 22.44 4.49 13.70
N ALA A 123 22.67 4.42 15.01
CA ALA A 123 22.75 3.13 15.72
C ALA A 123 21.33 2.51 15.89
N THR A 124 20.33 3.35 16.14
CA THR A 124 18.93 2.93 16.31
C THR A 124 18.00 3.88 15.56
N PHE A 125 16.81 3.37 15.19
CA PHE A 125 15.76 4.24 14.65
C PHE A 125 15.03 4.95 15.78
N GLY A 126 14.98 6.28 15.70
CA GLY A 126 14.26 7.14 16.63
C GLY A 126 14.47 8.59 16.23
N ASN A 127 13.51 9.47 16.54
CA ASN A 127 13.60 10.89 16.17
C ASN A 127 14.81 11.58 16.81
N ASP A 128 15.22 11.13 18.00
CA ASP A 128 16.32 11.71 18.77
C ASP A 128 17.67 10.97 18.57
N SER A 129 17.71 9.99 17.66
CA SER A 129 18.92 9.24 17.36
C SER A 129 19.97 10.14 16.73
N LYS A 130 21.17 10.16 17.31
CA LYS A 130 22.30 10.94 16.80
C LYS A 130 22.87 10.31 15.53
N SER A 131 23.23 11.15 14.59
CA SER A 131 23.94 10.75 13.37
C SER A 131 25.35 10.25 13.71
N VAL A 132 25.76 9.18 13.03
CA VAL A 132 27.12 8.60 13.11
C VAL A 132 27.87 8.95 11.84
N THR A 133 29.14 9.34 11.97
CA THR A 133 29.98 9.65 10.82
C THR A 133 30.28 8.40 10.00
N PHE A 134 30.16 8.51 8.67
CA PHE A 134 30.58 7.45 7.77
C PHE A 134 32.09 7.29 7.76
N ASN A 135 32.58 6.09 8.03
CA ASN A 135 34.02 5.75 8.03
C ASN A 135 34.24 4.38 7.37
N SER A 136 35.48 3.92 7.31
CA SER A 136 35.84 2.65 6.68
C SER A 136 35.16 1.41 7.26
N SER A 137 34.79 1.42 8.54
CA SER A 137 34.09 0.30 9.20
C SER A 137 32.56 0.37 9.10
N ALA A 138 32.02 1.49 8.60
CA ALA A 138 30.57 1.73 8.56
C ALA A 138 29.84 0.71 7.68
N ILE A 139 30.41 0.31 6.56
CA ILE A 139 29.79 -0.68 5.65
C ILE A 139 29.65 -2.03 6.35
N GLU A 140 30.66 -2.46 7.09
CA GLU A 140 30.62 -3.73 7.79
C GLU A 140 29.61 -3.66 8.96
N ALA A 141 29.60 -2.56 9.71
CA ALA A 141 28.62 -2.33 10.76
C ALA A 141 27.15 -2.29 10.25
N LEU A 142 26.93 -1.77 9.03
CA LEU A 142 25.63 -1.81 8.36
C LEU A 142 25.23 -3.23 7.97
N LYS A 143 26.15 -4.05 7.44
CA LYS A 143 25.90 -5.45 7.10
C LYS A 143 25.56 -6.31 8.32
N GLN A 144 26.20 -6.01 9.44
CA GLN A 144 25.97 -6.68 10.72
C GLN A 144 24.71 -6.16 11.45
N GLY A 145 24.07 -5.09 10.96
CA GLY A 145 22.91 -4.48 11.59
C GLY A 145 23.23 -3.63 12.84
N ASN A 146 24.49 -3.35 13.10
CA ASN A 146 24.95 -2.47 14.20
C ASN A 146 24.74 -0.98 13.87
N LEU A 147 24.72 -0.66 12.58
CA LEU A 147 24.30 0.63 12.07
C LEU A 147 23.11 0.48 11.11
N ARG A 148 22.37 1.54 10.95
CA ARG A 148 21.21 1.64 10.06
C ARG A 148 21.27 2.92 9.25
N ILE A 149 20.60 2.94 8.11
CA ILE A 149 20.45 4.12 7.26
C ILE A 149 19.04 4.66 7.44
N ARG A 150 18.93 5.98 7.60
CA ARG A 150 17.64 6.67 7.44
C ARG A 150 17.82 7.92 6.58
N GLN A 151 16.78 8.27 5.84
CA GLN A 151 16.71 9.52 5.08
C GLN A 151 16.02 10.58 5.93
N ARG A 152 16.60 11.76 5.98
CA ARG A 152 16.05 12.89 6.73
C ARG A 152 14.78 13.41 6.10
N PRO A 153 13.90 14.07 6.88
CA PRO A 153 12.76 14.82 6.33
C PRO A 153 13.17 15.79 5.23
N GLY A 154 12.30 16.00 4.27
CA GLY A 154 12.54 16.96 3.19
C GLY A 154 11.85 16.61 1.88
N LYS A 155 11.96 17.51 0.90
CA LYS A 155 11.27 17.38 -0.41
C LYS A 155 11.70 16.15 -1.20
N GLN A 156 12.91 15.63 -0.96
CA GLN A 156 13.46 14.45 -1.66
C GLN A 156 13.26 13.14 -0.87
N ASN A 157 12.67 13.21 0.33
CA ASN A 157 12.44 12.01 1.12
C ASN A 157 11.55 11.01 0.36
N ALA A 158 11.94 9.75 0.31
CA ALA A 158 11.24 8.70 -0.43
C ALA A 158 9.79 8.52 0.03
N LEU A 159 9.47 8.84 1.29
CA LEU A 159 8.12 8.82 1.86
C LEU A 159 7.35 10.14 1.66
N GLY A 160 7.95 11.13 0.97
CA GLY A 160 7.38 12.46 0.83
C GLY A 160 7.22 13.18 2.17
N ARG A 161 6.09 13.86 2.33
CA ARG A 161 5.82 14.74 3.46
C ARG A 161 4.86 14.17 4.50
N ILE A 162 4.11 13.10 4.16
CA ILE A 162 3.10 12.50 5.03
C ILE A 162 3.18 10.98 4.95
N LYS A 163 3.13 10.33 6.11
CA LYS A 163 3.09 8.88 6.28
C LYS A 163 1.91 8.53 7.19
N PHE A 164 1.06 7.59 6.75
CA PHE A 164 -0.12 7.11 7.45
C PHE A 164 0.15 5.73 8.00
N MET A 165 0.05 5.56 9.31
CA MET A 165 0.51 4.38 10.01
C MET A 165 -0.64 3.55 10.57
N PHE A 166 -0.71 2.31 10.13
CA PHE A 166 -1.57 1.24 10.61
C PHE A 166 -0.70 0.02 10.93
N PRO A 167 -0.35 -0.22 12.20
CA PRO A 167 0.52 -1.33 12.58
C PRO A 167 0.00 -2.67 12.04
N ASN A 168 0.85 -3.41 11.35
CA ASN A 168 0.56 -4.71 10.75
C ASN A 168 1.84 -5.56 10.65
N LYS A 169 1.70 -6.86 10.42
CA LYS A 169 2.83 -7.82 10.36
C LYS A 169 3.77 -7.63 9.15
N ASP A 170 3.27 -6.99 8.10
CA ASP A 170 4.00 -6.83 6.83
C ASP A 170 4.74 -5.48 6.74
N ASP A 171 4.68 -4.65 7.80
CA ASP A 171 5.29 -3.32 7.86
C ASP A 171 4.93 -2.41 6.67
N VAL A 172 3.75 -2.57 6.09
CA VAL A 172 3.26 -1.74 5.01
C VAL A 172 2.45 -0.54 5.54
N TYR A 173 2.47 0.56 4.81
CA TYR A 173 1.79 1.80 5.15
C TYR A 173 1.42 2.59 3.90
N LEU A 174 0.56 3.60 4.06
CA LEU A 174 0.30 4.60 3.03
C LEU A 174 1.27 5.77 3.20
N HIS A 175 1.76 6.34 2.10
CA HIS A 175 2.67 7.48 2.19
C HIS A 175 2.67 8.36 0.93
N ASP A 176 3.15 9.57 1.09
CA ASP A 176 3.45 10.50 0.01
C ASP A 176 4.70 10.06 -0.79
N THR A 177 5.01 10.77 -1.86
CA THR A 177 6.22 10.52 -2.68
C THR A 177 6.61 11.76 -3.48
N PRO A 178 7.92 12.04 -3.64
CA PRO A 178 8.39 13.05 -4.57
C PRO A 178 8.22 12.64 -6.04
N SER A 179 8.07 11.34 -6.31
CA SER A 179 7.96 10.78 -7.68
C SER A 179 6.55 10.90 -8.25
N ARG A 180 6.04 12.12 -8.35
CA ARG A 180 4.64 12.42 -8.76
C ARG A 180 4.27 11.92 -10.16
N SER A 181 5.24 11.85 -11.08
CA SER A 181 5.03 11.36 -12.46
C SER A 181 4.56 9.91 -12.53
N LEU A 182 4.78 9.11 -11.48
CA LEU A 182 4.32 7.72 -11.43
C LEU A 182 2.80 7.60 -11.50
N PHE A 183 2.06 8.57 -10.98
CA PHE A 183 0.59 8.56 -11.01
C PHE A 183 -0.02 8.80 -12.39
N ALA A 184 0.78 9.30 -13.35
CA ALA A 184 0.36 9.43 -14.75
C ALA A 184 0.47 8.12 -15.54
N LYS A 185 1.17 7.12 -15.01
CA LYS A 185 1.32 5.82 -15.67
C LYS A 185 0.03 5.01 -15.57
N THR A 186 -0.26 4.24 -16.62
CA THR A 186 -1.38 3.28 -16.65
C THR A 186 -1.11 2.14 -15.66
N ARG A 187 0.09 1.54 -15.73
CA ARG A 187 0.52 0.50 -14.83
C ARG A 187 1.30 1.11 -13.67
N ARG A 188 0.89 0.85 -12.43
CA ARG A 188 1.41 1.50 -11.23
C ARG A 188 1.85 0.54 -10.12
N ASP A 189 2.19 -0.69 -10.46
CA ASP A 189 2.83 -1.69 -9.59
C ASP A 189 4.36 -1.45 -9.58
N LEU A 190 4.80 -0.41 -8.87
CA LEU A 190 6.16 0.13 -8.98
C LEU A 190 6.86 0.37 -7.62
N SER A 191 6.19 0.07 -6.48
CA SER A 191 6.75 0.25 -5.14
C SER A 191 7.40 -1.03 -4.60
N HIS A 192 7.91 -0.96 -3.37
CA HIS A 192 8.45 -2.10 -2.61
C HIS A 192 7.44 -2.70 -1.61
N GLY A 193 6.14 -2.58 -1.90
CA GLY A 193 5.07 -3.13 -1.07
C GLY A 193 4.20 -2.06 -0.41
N CYS A 194 4.80 -1.00 0.14
CA CYS A 194 4.05 0.16 0.64
C CYS A 194 3.30 0.88 -0.48
N VAL A 195 2.21 1.54 -0.14
CA VAL A 195 1.32 2.18 -1.10
C VAL A 195 1.53 3.70 -1.11
N ARG A 196 1.92 4.24 -2.28
CA ARG A 196 2.06 5.69 -2.49
C ARG A 196 0.71 6.27 -2.88
N VAL A 197 0.33 7.39 -2.28
CA VAL A 197 -0.95 8.06 -2.54
C VAL A 197 -0.78 9.33 -3.36
N ALA A 198 -1.71 9.57 -4.28
CA ALA A 198 -1.62 10.71 -5.20
C ALA A 198 -1.92 12.06 -4.52
N ASP A 199 -2.73 12.08 -3.50
CA ASP A 199 -3.09 13.30 -2.76
C ASP A 199 -3.01 13.06 -1.25
N PRO A 200 -1.78 13.05 -0.69
CA PRO A 200 -1.58 12.78 0.73
C PRO A 200 -2.16 13.87 1.63
N GLN A 201 -2.20 15.12 1.17
CA GLN A 201 -2.79 16.20 1.95
C GLN A 201 -4.30 16.00 2.10
N ARG A 202 -5.01 15.70 1.02
CA ARG A 202 -6.44 15.42 1.06
C ARG A 202 -6.77 14.19 1.92
N LEU A 203 -5.90 13.16 1.89
CA LEU A 203 -6.06 12.01 2.77
C LEU A 203 -5.83 12.37 4.25
N ALA A 204 -4.89 13.26 4.55
CA ALA A 204 -4.69 13.77 5.90
C ALA A 204 -5.87 14.64 6.37
N GLU A 205 -6.42 15.48 5.50
CA GLU A 205 -7.64 16.27 5.77
C GLU A 205 -8.83 15.36 6.10
N PHE A 206 -8.99 14.26 5.35
CA PHE A 206 -10.00 13.24 5.64
C PHE A 206 -9.77 12.59 7.01
N ALA A 207 -8.56 12.12 7.28
CA ALA A 207 -8.26 11.37 8.50
C ALA A 207 -8.26 12.23 9.78
N LEU A 208 -8.02 13.54 9.65
CA LEU A 208 -7.92 14.48 10.77
C LEU A 208 -9.09 15.44 10.85
N LYS A 209 -10.15 15.28 10.07
CA LYS A 209 -11.28 16.23 9.95
C LYS A 209 -11.87 16.69 11.28
N ASP A 210 -11.87 15.82 12.30
CA ASP A 210 -12.41 16.10 13.64
C ASP A 210 -11.34 16.55 14.65
N GLN A 211 -10.09 16.74 14.19
CA GLN A 211 -8.95 17.07 15.05
C GLN A 211 -8.20 18.32 14.61
N TRP A 212 -8.00 18.48 13.29
CA TRP A 212 -7.18 19.53 12.70
C TRP A 212 -7.90 20.19 11.53
N THR A 213 -7.68 21.48 11.40
CA THR A 213 -8.07 22.28 10.24
C THR A 213 -7.08 22.08 9.09
N LYS A 214 -7.48 22.49 7.89
CA LYS A 214 -6.56 22.49 6.73
C LYS A 214 -5.31 23.34 6.96
N ASP A 215 -5.48 24.48 7.67
CA ASP A 215 -4.37 25.39 7.97
C ASP A 215 -3.37 24.77 8.95
N GLU A 216 -3.83 24.02 9.94
CA GLU A 216 -2.95 23.26 10.86
C GLU A 216 -2.19 22.16 10.14
N ILE A 217 -2.83 21.43 9.22
CA ILE A 217 -2.18 20.45 8.36
C ILE A 217 -1.10 21.13 7.50
N GLN A 218 -1.43 22.27 6.88
CA GLN A 218 -0.48 23.02 6.06
C GLN A 218 0.69 23.57 6.90
N ALA A 219 0.42 24.03 8.11
CA ALA A 219 1.44 24.50 9.05
C ALA A 219 2.40 23.36 9.42
N ALA A 220 1.88 22.17 9.76
CA ALA A 220 2.69 20.99 10.06
C ALA A 220 3.59 20.57 8.88
N LEU A 221 3.10 20.68 7.65
CA LEU A 221 3.89 20.43 6.45
C LEU A 221 5.06 21.43 6.30
N ASN A 222 4.93 22.66 6.77
CA ASN A 222 5.98 23.68 6.64
C ASN A 222 7.06 23.60 7.74
N VAL A 223 6.84 22.84 8.80
CA VAL A 223 7.85 22.62 9.85
C VAL A 223 8.86 21.56 9.41
N PRO A 224 10.18 21.83 9.39
CA PRO A 224 11.18 20.86 8.93
C PRO A 224 11.50 19.78 9.98
N LYS A 225 10.57 19.46 10.87
CA LYS A 225 10.70 18.49 11.95
C LYS A 225 9.61 17.45 11.85
N THR A 226 9.93 16.20 12.11
CA THR A 226 8.94 15.12 12.19
C THR A 226 7.95 15.40 13.33
N GLN A 227 6.66 15.38 13.00
CA GLN A 227 5.56 15.52 13.94
C GLN A 227 4.61 14.34 13.79
N ARG A 228 4.39 13.61 14.89
CA ARG A 228 3.40 12.53 14.95
C ARG A 228 2.09 13.05 15.52
N VAL A 229 1.01 12.74 14.84
CA VAL A 229 -0.36 13.02 15.27
C VAL A 229 -1.08 11.69 15.47
N ILE A 230 -1.52 11.44 16.69
CA ILE A 230 -2.33 10.28 17.03
C ILE A 230 -3.79 10.60 16.70
N LEU A 231 -4.46 9.71 15.97
CA LEU A 231 -5.87 9.88 15.65
C LEU A 231 -6.72 9.69 16.93
N LYS A 232 -7.67 10.57 17.16
CA LYS A 232 -8.64 10.42 18.27
C LYS A 232 -9.45 9.15 18.14
N LYS A 233 -9.74 8.72 16.91
CA LYS A 233 -10.43 7.50 16.55
C LYS A 233 -9.65 6.82 15.43
N SER A 234 -9.32 5.56 15.59
CA SER A 234 -8.64 4.80 14.53
C SER A 234 -9.56 4.66 13.32
N ILE A 235 -8.96 4.54 12.15
CA ILE A 235 -9.68 4.39 10.88
C ILE A 235 -9.29 3.02 10.29
N PRO A 236 -10.26 2.13 10.05
CA PRO A 236 -10.00 0.87 9.34
C PRO A 236 -9.44 1.12 7.96
N VAL A 237 -8.36 0.41 7.62
CA VAL A 237 -7.72 0.41 6.30
C VAL A 237 -7.74 -1.01 5.76
N LEU A 238 -8.40 -1.19 4.62
CA LEU A 238 -8.46 -2.45 3.90
C LEU A 238 -7.63 -2.36 2.62
N PHE A 239 -6.62 -3.21 2.47
CA PHE A 239 -6.00 -3.50 1.18
C PHE A 239 -6.68 -4.73 0.61
N PHE A 240 -7.35 -4.53 -0.50
CA PHE A 240 -8.20 -5.50 -1.14
C PHE A 240 -7.68 -5.83 -2.54
N TYR A 241 -7.96 -7.03 -3.01
CA TYR A 241 -7.57 -7.45 -4.34
C TYR A 241 -8.78 -7.98 -5.09
N THR A 242 -9.32 -7.19 -6.01
CA THR A 242 -10.37 -7.65 -6.93
C THR A 242 -10.15 -7.09 -8.32
N THR A 243 -10.35 -7.93 -9.32
CA THR A 243 -10.16 -7.61 -10.73
C THR A 243 -11.47 -7.18 -11.42
N ALA A 244 -12.60 -7.22 -10.70
CA ALA A 244 -13.86 -6.63 -11.11
C ALA A 244 -14.47 -5.85 -9.93
N PHE A 245 -14.85 -4.59 -10.14
CA PHE A 245 -15.44 -3.75 -9.11
C PHE A 245 -16.24 -2.61 -9.71
N PHE A 246 -17.17 -2.05 -8.98
CA PHE A 246 -17.94 -0.89 -9.41
C PHE A 246 -17.17 0.40 -9.13
N ASP A 247 -17.18 1.31 -10.10
CA ASP A 247 -16.67 2.65 -9.91
C ASP A 247 -17.69 3.56 -9.18
N PRO A 248 -17.32 4.82 -8.83
CA PRO A 248 -18.27 5.74 -8.19
C PRO A 248 -19.53 6.08 -9.00
N ASN A 249 -19.52 5.84 -10.32
CA ASN A 249 -20.68 6.02 -11.18
C ASN A 249 -21.57 4.77 -11.26
N ASN A 250 -21.23 3.74 -10.50
CA ASN A 250 -21.86 2.42 -10.54
C ASN A 250 -21.66 1.66 -11.86
N ASP A 251 -20.57 1.97 -12.58
CA ASP A 251 -20.16 1.22 -13.75
C ASP A 251 -19.26 0.06 -13.35
N LEU A 252 -19.53 -1.14 -13.89
CA LEU A 252 -18.64 -2.30 -13.67
C LEU A 252 -17.35 -2.12 -14.43
N VAL A 253 -16.24 -2.03 -13.71
CA VAL A 253 -14.89 -1.90 -14.28
C VAL A 253 -14.09 -3.17 -14.05
N LEU A 254 -13.47 -3.65 -15.12
CA LEU A 254 -12.63 -4.85 -15.11
C LEU A 254 -11.15 -4.44 -15.16
N TYR A 255 -10.36 -4.94 -14.20
CA TYR A 255 -8.94 -4.64 -14.04
C TYR A 255 -8.08 -5.84 -14.43
N SER A 256 -6.84 -5.60 -14.83
CA SER A 256 -5.88 -6.68 -15.07
C SER A 256 -5.50 -7.37 -13.76
N ASP A 257 -5.33 -8.70 -13.80
CA ASP A 257 -4.78 -9.49 -12.69
C ASP A 257 -3.26 -9.27 -12.62
N ILE A 258 -2.84 -8.20 -11.93
CA ILE A 258 -1.44 -7.75 -11.92
C ILE A 258 -0.49 -8.65 -11.13
N TYR A 259 -1.03 -9.47 -10.20
CA TYR A 259 -0.27 -10.38 -9.34
C TYR A 259 -0.53 -11.86 -9.65
N GLY A 260 -1.43 -12.17 -10.57
CA GLY A 260 -1.81 -13.56 -10.91
C GLY A 260 -2.71 -14.23 -9.87
N ASN A 261 -3.36 -13.45 -8.99
CA ASN A 261 -4.16 -13.99 -7.90
C ASN A 261 -5.50 -14.59 -8.35
N ASP A 262 -5.99 -14.26 -9.55
CA ASP A 262 -7.19 -14.87 -10.11
C ASP A 262 -6.94 -16.34 -10.46
N ALA A 263 -5.81 -16.63 -11.09
CA ALA A 263 -5.42 -18.00 -11.42
C ALA A 263 -5.27 -18.88 -10.16
N ILE A 264 -4.68 -18.34 -9.10
CA ILE A 264 -4.51 -19.03 -7.82
C ILE A 264 -5.89 -19.35 -7.20
N LEU A 265 -6.82 -18.38 -7.23
CA LEU A 265 -8.15 -18.57 -6.67
C LEU A 265 -8.98 -19.60 -7.48
N ILE A 266 -8.90 -19.56 -8.81
CA ILE A 266 -9.55 -20.56 -9.67
C ILE A 266 -9.10 -21.97 -9.29
N GLU A 267 -7.80 -22.17 -9.13
CA GLU A 267 -7.25 -23.48 -8.76
C GLU A 267 -7.72 -23.92 -7.36
N ALA A 268 -7.72 -23.00 -6.39
CA ALA A 268 -8.19 -23.28 -5.04
C ALA A 268 -9.68 -23.65 -5.00
N LEU A 269 -10.53 -22.97 -5.77
CA LEU A 269 -11.98 -23.27 -5.84
C LEU A 269 -12.23 -24.63 -6.49
N LYS A 270 -11.57 -24.99 -7.58
CA LYS A 270 -11.66 -26.31 -8.21
C LYS A 270 -11.29 -27.43 -7.24
N ASN A 271 -10.17 -27.28 -6.53
CA ASN A 271 -9.73 -28.27 -5.55
C ASN A 271 -10.72 -28.43 -4.39
N SER A 272 -11.45 -27.36 -4.00
CA SER A 272 -12.48 -27.44 -2.96
C SER A 272 -13.75 -28.14 -3.42
N GLU A 273 -14.16 -27.98 -4.69
CA GLU A 273 -15.26 -28.71 -5.31
C GLU A 273 -14.98 -30.22 -5.38
N ASP A 274 -13.78 -30.60 -5.86
CA ASP A 274 -13.35 -32.00 -5.92
C ASP A 274 -13.36 -32.67 -4.54
N LEU A 275 -12.94 -31.97 -3.49
CA LEU A 275 -12.98 -32.47 -2.11
C LEU A 275 -14.43 -32.62 -1.58
N SER A 276 -15.32 -31.72 -1.94
CA SER A 276 -16.72 -31.79 -1.54
C SER A 276 -17.44 -32.97 -2.22
N ASP A 277 -17.17 -33.19 -3.49
CA ASP A 277 -17.74 -34.30 -4.26
C ASP A 277 -17.24 -35.67 -3.75
N GLN A 278 -15.95 -35.77 -3.39
CA GLN A 278 -15.39 -36.94 -2.75
C GLN A 278 -16.02 -37.23 -1.39
N ALA A 279 -16.24 -36.21 -0.58
CA ALA A 279 -16.89 -36.34 0.73
C ALA A 279 -18.35 -36.81 0.62
N ILE A 280 -19.09 -36.30 -0.37
CA ILE A 280 -20.47 -36.73 -0.67
C ILE A 280 -20.48 -38.20 -1.16
N PHE A 281 -19.53 -38.56 -2.02
CA PHE A 281 -19.42 -39.95 -2.54
C PHE A 281 -19.11 -40.94 -1.41
N VAL A 282 -18.25 -40.59 -0.47
CA VAL A 282 -17.90 -41.43 0.68
C VAL A 282 -19.10 -41.54 1.64
N SER A 283 -19.82 -40.45 1.92
CA SER A 283 -21.01 -40.50 2.80
C SER A 283 -22.13 -41.37 2.23
N ASN A 284 -22.36 -41.35 0.92
CA ASN A 284 -23.40 -42.13 0.27
C ASN A 284 -23.06 -43.63 0.21
N ASN A 285 -21.75 -43.99 0.22
CA ASN A 285 -21.31 -45.39 0.23
C ASN A 285 -21.20 -46.01 1.63
N ILE A 286 -21.25 -45.19 2.71
CA ILE A 286 -21.29 -45.71 4.09
C ILE A 286 -22.73 -45.94 4.55
N ALA A 287 -23.72 -45.34 3.90
CA ALA A 287 -25.15 -45.44 4.23
C ALA A 287 -25.89 -46.57 3.47
N SER A 288 -25.17 -47.31 2.61
CA SER A 288 -25.66 -48.49 1.93
C SER A 288 -25.05 -49.76 2.53
#